data_97b8b288aff8b0ab5777796808046d02
#
_entry.id   97b8b288aff8b0ab5777796808046d02
#
_cell.length_a   1.000
_cell.length_b   1.000
_cell.length_c   1.000
_cell.angle_alpha   90.00
_cell.angle_beta   90.00
_cell.angle_gamma   90.00
#
_symmetry.space_group_name_H-M   'P 1'
#
loop_
_entity.id
_entity.type
_entity.pdbx_description
1 polymer ?
#
loop_
_entity_poly.entity_id
_entity_poly.type
_entity_poly.pdbx_seq_one_letter_code
_entity_poly.pdbx_strand_id
1 'polypeptide(L)'
;MIESFMGYLPNSHLSMAKNPNLNEGFSALAGTIFGSKHLNMDLINLIALASSLSSGCKYCQAHTSHGANRAGVSPGKIAEILKYEESDQFSLSEKAALDLAFSAGLTPNASKKEHFAELQNHYSDEAIIDIVAVIALFGFLNRWNDTLGS
;
A
#
# COMPACT_ATOMS: atom_id res chain seq x y z
N MET A 1 -17.32 5.72 -3.34
CA MET A 1 -16.15 6.10 -2.50
C MET A 1 -14.82 5.94 -3.24
N ILE A 2 -14.46 4.77 -3.77
CA ILE A 2 -13.16 4.60 -4.49
C ILE A 2 -13.12 5.45 -5.77
N GLU A 3 -14.18 5.49 -6.55
CA GLU A 3 -14.26 6.28 -7.77
C GLU A 3 -14.12 7.79 -7.50
N SER A 4 -14.73 8.30 -6.43
CA SER A 4 -14.60 9.71 -6.06
C SER A 4 -13.18 10.06 -5.59
N PHE A 5 -12.49 9.14 -4.92
CA PHE A 5 -11.10 9.34 -4.51
C PHE A 5 -10.14 9.21 -5.70
N MET A 6 -10.27 8.17 -6.51
CA MET A 6 -9.35 7.89 -7.61
C MET A 6 -9.64 8.69 -8.88
N GLY A 7 -10.88 9.17 -9.06
CA GLY A 7 -11.34 9.80 -10.31
C GLY A 7 -11.73 8.80 -11.41
N TYR A 8 -11.63 7.51 -11.12
CA TYR A 8 -12.04 6.41 -12.00
C TYR A 8 -12.30 5.14 -11.19
N LEU A 9 -12.98 4.17 -11.80
CA LEU A 9 -13.22 2.87 -11.19
C LEU A 9 -12.10 1.90 -11.59
N PRO A 10 -11.29 1.39 -10.61
CA PRO A 10 -10.19 0.48 -10.93
C PRO A 10 -10.63 -0.83 -11.59
N ASN A 11 -9.78 -1.40 -12.46
CA ASN A 11 -10.03 -2.67 -13.12
C ASN A 11 -10.28 -3.82 -12.14
N SER A 12 -9.63 -3.81 -10.97
CA SER A 12 -9.87 -4.78 -9.90
C SER A 12 -11.34 -4.78 -9.44
N HIS A 13 -11.94 -3.59 -9.27
CA HIS A 13 -13.35 -3.48 -8.89
C HIS A 13 -14.29 -3.94 -10.02
N LEU A 14 -13.97 -3.61 -11.27
CA LEU A 14 -14.74 -4.06 -12.42
C LEU A 14 -14.73 -5.58 -12.56
N SER A 15 -13.57 -6.21 -12.34
CA SER A 15 -13.45 -7.67 -12.41
C SER A 15 -14.10 -8.37 -11.21
N MET A 16 -13.95 -7.82 -10.00
CA MET A 16 -14.59 -8.35 -8.78
C MET A 16 -16.11 -8.22 -8.82
N ALA A 17 -16.64 -7.22 -9.51
CA ALA A 17 -18.09 -7.01 -9.65
C ALA A 17 -18.82 -8.20 -10.29
N LYS A 18 -18.09 -9.08 -11.00
CA LYS A 18 -18.62 -10.35 -11.52
C LYS A 18 -18.99 -11.36 -10.41
N ASN A 19 -18.47 -11.17 -9.21
CA ASN A 19 -18.86 -11.90 -8.00
C ASN A 19 -19.25 -10.87 -6.93
N PRO A 20 -20.56 -10.56 -6.79
CA PRO A 20 -21.02 -9.52 -5.87
C PRO A 20 -20.60 -9.71 -4.42
N ASN A 21 -20.63 -10.96 -3.92
CA ASN A 21 -20.22 -11.25 -2.55
C ASN A 21 -18.72 -11.00 -2.32
N LEU A 22 -17.88 -11.35 -3.29
CA LEU A 22 -16.45 -11.07 -3.22
C LEU A 22 -16.19 -9.56 -3.25
N ASN A 23 -16.87 -8.85 -4.15
CA ASN A 23 -16.73 -7.40 -4.26
C ASN A 23 -17.17 -6.68 -2.98
N GLU A 24 -18.25 -7.12 -2.36
CA GLU A 24 -18.73 -6.57 -1.09
C GLU A 24 -17.71 -6.81 0.04
N GLY A 25 -17.23 -8.06 0.19
CA GLY A 25 -16.26 -8.41 1.21
C GLY A 25 -14.93 -7.67 1.04
N PHE A 26 -14.43 -7.58 -0.19
CA PHE A 26 -13.23 -6.79 -0.51
C PHE A 26 -13.43 -5.31 -0.20
N SER A 27 -14.55 -4.74 -0.60
CA SER A 27 -14.85 -3.31 -0.37
C SER A 27 -14.94 -2.99 1.12
N ALA A 28 -15.52 -3.88 1.92
CA ALA A 28 -15.58 -3.74 3.38
C ALA A 28 -14.18 -3.76 4.01
N LEU A 29 -13.34 -4.73 3.60
CA LEU A 29 -11.96 -4.83 4.07
C LEU A 29 -11.13 -3.61 3.67
N ALA A 30 -11.17 -3.22 2.40
CA ALA A 30 -10.46 -2.05 1.90
C ALA A 30 -10.92 -0.77 2.62
N GLY A 31 -12.23 -0.59 2.82
CA GLY A 31 -12.80 0.53 3.55
C GLY A 31 -12.29 0.62 4.99
N THR A 32 -12.15 -0.53 5.66
CA THR A 32 -11.59 -0.59 7.02
C THR A 32 -10.11 -0.18 7.03
N ILE A 33 -9.31 -0.68 6.08
CA ILE A 33 -7.87 -0.42 6.01
C ILE A 33 -7.60 1.05 5.64
N PHE A 34 -8.24 1.57 4.60
CA PHE A 34 -8.10 2.98 4.20
C PHE A 34 -8.73 3.96 5.20
N GLY A 35 -9.67 3.50 6.02
CA GLY A 35 -10.27 4.25 7.11
C GLY A 35 -9.52 4.16 8.44
N SER A 36 -8.28 3.66 8.45
CA SER A 36 -7.46 3.56 9.66
C SER A 36 -7.41 4.88 10.43
N LYS A 37 -7.55 4.79 11.75
CA LYS A 37 -7.40 5.93 12.65
C LYS A 37 -5.96 6.12 13.15
N HIS A 38 -5.09 5.18 12.83
CA HIS A 38 -3.71 5.13 13.32
C HIS A 38 -2.67 5.54 12.26
N LEU A 39 -3.08 5.58 10.98
CA LEU A 39 -2.22 5.93 9.85
C LEU A 39 -2.83 7.08 9.04
N ASN A 40 -1.98 7.99 8.59
CA ASN A 40 -2.39 9.02 7.65
C ASN A 40 -2.56 8.45 6.24
N MET A 41 -3.42 9.05 5.43
CA MET A 41 -3.72 8.59 4.07
C MET A 41 -2.49 8.62 3.16
N ASP A 42 -1.60 9.58 3.31
CA ASP A 42 -0.35 9.66 2.57
C ASP A 42 0.57 8.46 2.86
N LEU A 43 0.73 8.08 4.14
CA LEU A 43 1.51 6.92 4.53
C LEU A 43 0.89 5.61 4.03
N ILE A 44 -0.43 5.45 4.12
CA ILE A 44 -1.13 4.27 3.57
C ILE A 44 -0.81 4.12 2.08
N ASN A 45 -0.87 5.21 1.32
CA ASN A 45 -0.59 5.16 -0.11
C ASN A 45 0.90 4.96 -0.44
N LEU A 46 1.82 5.46 0.39
CA LEU A 46 3.26 5.16 0.25
C LEU A 46 3.56 3.67 0.50
N ILE A 47 2.96 3.08 1.53
CA ILE A 47 3.10 1.64 1.82
C ILE A 47 2.52 0.81 0.66
N ALA A 48 1.36 1.20 0.15
CA ALA A 48 0.73 0.57 -0.99
C ALA A 48 1.62 0.60 -2.24
N LEU A 49 2.23 1.75 -2.52
CA LEU A 49 3.16 1.93 -3.63
C LEU A 49 4.42 1.07 -3.46
N ALA A 50 5.04 1.08 -2.27
CA ALA A 50 6.22 0.27 -1.98
C ALA A 50 5.93 -1.24 -2.15
N SER A 51 4.79 -1.71 -1.64
CA SER A 51 4.36 -3.11 -1.80
C SER A 51 4.15 -3.48 -3.26
N SER A 52 3.59 -2.57 -4.06
CA SER A 52 3.34 -2.79 -5.49
C SER A 52 4.63 -2.77 -6.32
N LEU A 53 5.59 -1.90 -5.97
CA LEU A 53 6.93 -1.89 -6.57
C LEU A 53 7.68 -3.17 -6.26
N SER A 54 7.65 -3.62 -5.00
CA SER A 54 8.31 -4.82 -4.54
C SER A 54 7.76 -6.09 -5.22
N SER A 55 6.45 -6.18 -5.40
CA SER A 55 5.80 -7.32 -6.07
C SER A 55 5.94 -7.32 -7.59
N GLY A 56 6.30 -6.19 -8.21
CA GLY A 56 6.48 -6.05 -9.65
C GLY A 56 5.18 -5.86 -10.46
N CYS A 57 4.04 -5.64 -9.83
CA CYS A 57 2.78 -5.39 -10.51
C CYS A 57 2.76 -4.00 -11.16
N LYS A 58 2.90 -3.93 -12.50
CA LYS A 58 2.97 -2.66 -13.25
C LYS A 58 1.70 -1.83 -13.13
N TYR A 59 0.55 -2.46 -13.26
CA TYR A 59 -0.74 -1.79 -13.08
C TYR A 59 -0.87 -1.21 -11.67
N CYS A 60 -0.52 -1.98 -10.66
CA CYS A 60 -0.62 -1.56 -9.26
C CYS A 60 0.35 -0.42 -8.94
N GLN A 61 1.56 -0.41 -9.54
CA GLN A 61 2.51 0.70 -9.40
C GLN A 61 1.93 2.02 -9.93
N ALA A 62 1.36 2.00 -11.13
CA ALA A 62 0.73 3.18 -11.72
C ALA A 62 -0.47 3.65 -10.89
N HIS A 63 -1.32 2.71 -10.47
CA HIS A 63 -2.50 2.98 -9.66
C HIS A 63 -2.14 3.57 -8.29
N THR A 64 -1.17 2.97 -7.59
CA THR A 64 -0.74 3.44 -6.26
C THR A 64 0.05 4.73 -6.31
N SER A 65 0.84 4.98 -7.36
CA SER A 65 1.47 6.29 -7.58
C SER A 65 0.44 7.40 -7.76
N HIS A 66 -0.62 7.13 -8.54
CA HIS A 66 -1.74 8.06 -8.70
C HIS A 66 -2.46 8.27 -7.36
N GLY A 67 -2.73 7.20 -6.61
CA GLY A 67 -3.35 7.28 -5.28
C GLY A 67 -2.51 8.11 -4.30
N ALA A 68 -1.20 7.91 -4.27
CA ALA A 68 -0.29 8.68 -3.43
C ALA A 68 -0.33 10.18 -3.76
N ASN A 69 -0.32 10.52 -5.06
CA ASN A 69 -0.46 11.91 -5.49
C ASN A 69 -1.80 12.51 -5.06
N ARG A 70 -2.89 11.76 -5.23
CA ARG A 70 -4.24 12.16 -4.78
C ARG A 70 -4.35 12.32 -3.27
N ALA A 71 -3.60 11.55 -2.50
CA ALA A 71 -3.53 11.65 -1.04
C ALA A 71 -2.70 12.84 -0.54
N GLY A 72 -2.01 13.55 -1.43
CA GLY A 72 -1.23 14.74 -1.11
C GLY A 72 0.29 14.50 -1.03
N VAL A 73 0.78 13.30 -1.36
CA VAL A 73 2.21 13.03 -1.45
C VAL A 73 2.78 13.81 -2.64
N SER A 74 3.87 14.55 -2.42
CA SER A 74 4.48 15.35 -3.48
C SER A 74 5.04 14.46 -4.60
N PRO A 75 4.99 14.92 -5.88
CA PRO A 75 5.57 14.18 -7.00
C PRO A 75 7.06 13.86 -6.81
N GLY A 76 7.82 14.77 -6.20
CA GLY A 76 9.24 14.55 -5.90
C GLY A 76 9.46 13.42 -4.90
N LYS A 77 8.63 13.32 -3.87
CA LYS A 77 8.66 12.24 -2.88
C LYS A 77 8.32 10.89 -3.52
N ILE A 78 7.28 10.85 -4.36
CA ILE A 78 6.91 9.65 -5.12
C ILE A 78 8.06 9.21 -6.04
N ALA A 79 8.70 10.15 -6.74
CA ALA A 79 9.82 9.86 -7.63
C ALA A 79 11.04 9.27 -6.91
N GLU A 80 11.24 9.63 -5.63
CA GLU A 80 12.37 9.17 -4.83
C GLU A 80 12.09 7.90 -4.00
N ILE A 81 10.91 7.30 -4.11
CA ILE A 81 10.53 6.18 -3.24
C ILE A 81 11.50 4.99 -3.34
N LEU A 82 12.10 4.73 -4.50
CA LEU A 82 13.09 3.66 -4.67
C LEU A 82 14.45 3.98 -4.02
N LYS A 83 14.66 5.24 -3.62
CA LYS A 83 15.85 5.73 -2.91
C LYS A 83 15.48 6.27 -1.53
N TYR A 84 14.36 5.82 -0.97
CA TYR A 84 13.82 6.37 0.27
C TYR A 84 14.82 6.36 1.43
N GLU A 85 15.68 5.35 1.50
CA GLU A 85 16.68 5.22 2.57
C GLU A 85 17.65 6.40 2.62
N GLU A 86 18.05 6.90 1.45
CA GLU A 86 19.02 8.00 1.27
C GLU A 86 18.35 9.37 1.16
N SER A 87 17.05 9.40 0.91
CA SER A 87 16.30 10.64 0.66
C SER A 87 15.94 11.36 1.95
N ASP A 88 16.13 12.68 1.95
CA ASP A 88 15.71 13.56 3.05
C ASP A 88 14.21 13.85 3.05
N GLN A 89 13.47 13.41 2.02
CA GLN A 89 12.03 13.63 1.91
C GLN A 89 11.20 12.68 2.78
N PHE A 90 11.80 11.61 3.27
CA PHE A 90 11.11 10.61 4.12
C PHE A 90 11.56 10.73 5.57
N SER A 91 10.59 10.77 6.50
CA SER A 91 10.87 10.74 7.93
C SER A 91 11.39 9.35 8.35
N LEU A 92 12.01 9.27 9.53
CA LEU A 92 12.46 7.98 10.06
C LEU A 92 11.32 6.99 10.26
N SER A 93 10.14 7.47 10.67
CA SER A 93 8.95 6.63 10.80
C SER A 93 8.44 6.11 9.45
N GLU A 94 8.43 6.94 8.42
CA GLU A 94 8.09 6.52 7.05
C GLU A 94 9.09 5.50 6.51
N LYS A 95 10.40 5.73 6.72
CA LYS A 95 11.45 4.77 6.31
C LYS A 95 11.25 3.40 6.95
N ALA A 96 10.93 3.35 8.24
CA ALA A 96 10.65 2.10 8.94
C ALA A 96 9.45 1.34 8.35
N ALA A 97 8.38 2.05 8.02
CA ALA A 97 7.20 1.46 7.36
C ALA A 97 7.52 0.96 5.94
N LEU A 98 8.30 1.73 5.18
CA LEU A 98 8.72 1.36 3.82
C LEU A 98 9.68 0.17 3.82
N ASP A 99 10.59 0.06 4.79
CA ASP A 99 11.47 -1.10 4.95
C ASP A 99 10.66 -2.39 5.07
N LEU A 100 9.62 -2.39 5.90
CA LEU A 100 8.72 -3.53 6.01
C LEU A 100 7.95 -3.77 4.71
N ALA A 101 7.40 -2.71 4.10
CA ALA A 101 6.60 -2.83 2.88
C ALA A 101 7.38 -3.41 1.70
N PHE A 102 8.60 -2.94 1.46
CA PHE A 102 9.47 -3.48 0.41
C PHE A 102 9.88 -4.93 0.70
N SER A 103 10.16 -5.27 1.95
CA SER A 103 10.57 -6.64 2.32
C SER A 103 9.42 -7.63 2.30
N ALA A 104 8.27 -7.26 2.87
CA ALA A 104 7.10 -8.13 2.94
C ALA A 104 6.33 -8.23 1.60
N GLY A 105 6.53 -7.28 0.69
CA GLY A 105 5.97 -7.35 -0.68
C GLY A 105 6.67 -8.37 -1.58
N LEU A 106 7.82 -8.90 -1.17
CA LEU A 106 8.56 -9.91 -1.93
C LEU A 106 7.94 -11.30 -1.79
N THR A 107 8.26 -12.16 -2.76
CA THR A 107 7.96 -13.60 -2.69
C THR A 107 9.26 -14.37 -2.96
N PRO A 108 9.81 -15.14 -1.99
CA PRO A 108 9.30 -15.30 -0.62
C PRO A 108 9.37 -14.02 0.21
N ASN A 109 8.50 -13.93 1.22
CA ASN A 109 8.46 -12.78 2.13
C ASN A 109 9.79 -12.62 2.86
N ALA A 110 10.38 -11.43 2.80
CA ALA A 110 11.69 -11.11 3.35
C ALA A 110 11.62 -10.26 4.65
N SER A 111 10.45 -10.18 5.29
CA SER A 111 10.32 -9.48 6.57
C SER A 111 11.15 -10.15 7.66
N LYS A 112 11.69 -9.33 8.58
CA LYS A 112 12.56 -9.75 9.67
C LYS A 112 12.10 -9.15 10.99
N LYS A 113 12.56 -9.72 12.11
CA LYS A 113 12.26 -9.20 13.45
C LYS A 113 12.73 -7.77 13.64
N GLU A 114 13.84 -7.40 13.03
CA GLU A 114 14.44 -6.07 13.09
C GLU A 114 13.51 -4.99 12.49
N HIS A 115 12.73 -5.30 11.46
CA HIS A 115 11.73 -4.38 10.93
C HIS A 115 10.70 -4.01 11.99
N PHE A 116 10.20 -5.00 12.74
CA PHE A 116 9.20 -4.77 13.79
C PHE A 116 9.80 -4.06 15.01
N ALA A 117 11.04 -4.37 15.37
CA ALA A 117 11.76 -3.66 16.43
C ALA A 117 11.90 -2.16 16.10
N GLU A 118 12.23 -1.82 14.85
CA GLU A 118 12.30 -0.43 14.40
C GLU A 118 10.92 0.24 14.35
N LEU A 119 9.90 -0.46 13.86
CA LEU A 119 8.53 0.06 13.84
C LEU A 119 8.01 0.42 15.23
N GLN A 120 8.35 -0.36 16.25
CA GLN A 120 7.95 -0.10 17.62
C GLN A 120 8.54 1.20 18.19
N ASN A 121 9.62 1.73 17.61
CA ASN A 121 10.16 3.04 17.98
C ASN A 121 9.30 4.22 17.47
N HIS A 122 8.40 3.98 16.50
CA HIS A 122 7.66 5.03 15.81
C HIS A 122 6.15 4.87 15.87
N TYR A 123 5.64 3.66 16.08
CA TYR A 123 4.22 3.32 15.94
C TYR A 123 3.69 2.53 17.13
N SER A 124 2.40 2.69 17.44
CA SER A 124 1.69 1.80 18.36
C SER A 124 1.51 0.41 17.75
N ASP A 125 1.18 -0.57 18.58
CA ASP A 125 0.91 -1.94 18.11
C ASP A 125 -0.25 -1.97 17.11
N GLU A 126 -1.29 -1.16 17.34
CA GLU A 126 -2.43 -1.03 16.43
C GLU A 126 -2.01 -0.46 15.07
N ALA A 127 -1.15 0.58 15.07
CA ALA A 127 -0.64 1.17 13.83
C ALA A 127 0.24 0.18 13.06
N ILE A 128 1.04 -0.65 13.73
CA ILE A 128 1.85 -1.69 13.10
C ILE A 128 0.94 -2.74 12.44
N ILE A 129 -0.13 -3.15 13.09
CA ILE A 129 -1.13 -4.06 12.50
C ILE A 129 -1.77 -3.43 11.26
N ASP A 130 -2.10 -2.14 11.32
CA ASP A 130 -2.66 -1.44 10.16
C ASP A 130 -1.64 -1.35 9.00
N ILE A 131 -0.35 -1.14 9.28
CA ILE A 131 0.72 -1.19 8.25
C ILE A 131 0.74 -2.57 7.58
N VAL A 132 0.72 -3.65 8.36
CA VAL A 132 0.69 -5.03 7.83
C VAL A 132 -0.58 -5.26 7.01
N ALA A 133 -1.72 -4.73 7.45
CA ALA A 133 -2.98 -4.86 6.73
C ALA A 133 -2.94 -4.17 5.35
N VAL A 134 -2.33 -2.99 5.25
CA VAL A 134 -2.11 -2.31 3.95
C VAL A 134 -1.25 -3.18 3.03
N ILE A 135 -0.12 -3.69 3.53
CA ILE A 135 0.77 -4.56 2.74
C ILE A 135 0.02 -5.82 2.25
N ALA A 136 -0.76 -6.46 3.12
CA ALA A 136 -1.52 -7.65 2.80
C ALA A 136 -2.63 -7.40 1.78
N LEU A 137 -3.35 -6.26 1.90
CA LEU A 137 -4.36 -5.84 0.94
C LEU A 137 -3.76 -5.67 -0.46
N PHE A 138 -2.62 -5.01 -0.55
CA PHE A 138 -1.92 -4.84 -1.83
C PHE A 138 -1.26 -6.12 -2.31
N GLY A 139 -0.88 -7.03 -1.43
CA GLY A 139 -0.50 -8.40 -1.79
C GLY A 139 -1.63 -9.15 -2.51
N PHE A 140 -2.86 -9.00 -2.03
CA PHE A 140 -4.06 -9.50 -2.71
C PHE A 140 -4.24 -8.82 -4.08
N LEU A 141 -4.25 -7.49 -4.12
CA LEU A 141 -4.48 -6.72 -5.35
C LEU A 141 -3.38 -6.96 -6.40
N ASN A 142 -2.12 -7.00 -6.00
CA ASN A 142 -1.00 -7.25 -6.90
C ASN A 142 -1.16 -8.62 -7.59
N ARG A 143 -1.50 -9.67 -6.84
CA ARG A 143 -1.76 -11.00 -7.41
C ARG A 143 -3.00 -11.02 -8.28
N TRP A 144 -4.08 -10.39 -7.82
CA TRP A 144 -5.33 -10.30 -8.56
C TRP A 144 -5.10 -9.69 -9.96
N ASN A 145 -4.49 -8.52 -9.98
CA ASN A 145 -4.28 -7.76 -11.22
C ASN A 145 -3.27 -8.45 -12.15
N ASP A 146 -2.16 -8.97 -11.62
CA ASP A 146 -1.17 -9.69 -12.44
C ASP A 146 -1.73 -10.98 -13.03
N THR A 147 -2.53 -11.72 -12.25
CA THR A 147 -3.14 -12.98 -12.71
C THR A 147 -4.15 -12.72 -13.82
N LEU A 148 -4.91 -11.64 -13.74
CA LEU A 148 -5.92 -11.26 -14.75
C LEU A 148 -5.34 -10.46 -15.92
N GLY A 149 -4.09 -10.03 -15.86
CA GLY A 149 -3.43 -9.27 -16.91
C GLY A 149 -3.94 -7.84 -17.04
N SER A 150 -4.26 -7.23 -15.90
CA SER A 150 -4.70 -5.83 -15.85
C SER A 150 -3.59 -4.85 -16.19
#